data_7ab0f1f8db3d85a5cebef63b39281518
#
_entry.id   7ab0f1f8db3d85a5cebef63b39281518
#
_cell.length_a   1.000
_cell.length_b   1.000
_cell.length_c   1.000
_cell.angle_alpha   90.00
_cell.angle_beta   90.00
_cell.angle_gamma   90.00
#
_symmetry.space_group_name_H-M   'P 1'
#
loop_
_entity.id
_entity.type
_entity.pdbx_description
1 polymer ?
#
loop_
_entity_poly.entity_id
_entity_poly.type
_entity_poly.pdbx_seq_one_letter_code
_entity_poly.pdbx_strand_id
1 'polypeptide(L)'
;DYYGTVHHNCRAVYVKYLGFFDGNPSTLYQLPPVEQAKRYMDFMGGADAVVDKARGSFDKGDYRWVAEVLNHVVMSDPDHIAGRALLADTLEQLGYQSESAPWRNFYLCGALELRQGLPETKAFQASGGIAAGMPIENFFQTLAVRLLPTAADGLAVGILLKLTDMEDNYLITIKNSVFNYFKNKES
;
A
#
# COMPACT_ATOMS: atom_id res chain seq x y z
N ASP A 1 4.57 -11.75 26.55
CA ASP A 1 4.32 -11.34 25.15
C ASP A 1 4.66 -9.86 24.97
N TYR A 2 5.64 -9.58 24.15
CA TYR A 2 6.03 -8.21 23.82
C TYR A 2 5.19 -7.70 22.65
N TYR A 3 4.54 -6.57 22.86
CA TYR A 3 3.74 -5.93 21.82
C TYR A 3 4.60 -5.11 20.84
N GLY A 4 5.68 -4.53 21.34
CA GLY A 4 6.64 -3.75 20.55
C GLY A 4 8.04 -4.38 20.53
N THR A 5 8.93 -3.75 19.80
CA THR A 5 10.37 -4.06 19.84
C THR A 5 11.15 -2.79 20.13
N VAL A 6 12.33 -2.91 20.72
CA VAL A 6 13.21 -1.76 20.97
C VAL A 6 13.52 -1.02 19.67
N HIS A 7 13.81 -1.76 18.59
CA HIS A 7 14.09 -1.18 17.29
C HIS A 7 12.91 -0.36 16.75
N HIS A 8 11.69 -0.92 16.79
CA HIS A 8 10.48 -0.23 16.31
C HIS A 8 10.19 1.00 17.16
N ASN A 9 10.30 0.88 18.47
CA ASN A 9 10.05 1.98 19.40
C ASN A 9 11.05 3.14 19.20
N CYS A 10 12.33 2.83 19.00
CA CYS A 10 13.34 3.84 18.70
C CYS A 10 13.00 4.59 17.39
N ARG A 11 12.59 3.88 16.34
CA ARG A 11 12.15 4.53 15.10
C ARG A 11 10.89 5.38 15.30
N ALA A 12 9.92 4.91 16.07
CA ALA A 12 8.70 5.67 16.36
C ALA A 12 9.01 6.97 17.11
N VAL A 13 9.91 6.93 18.09
CA VAL A 13 10.38 8.12 18.81
C VAL A 13 11.10 9.08 17.87
N TYR A 14 12.00 8.58 17.02
CA TYR A 14 12.70 9.38 16.03
C TYR A 14 11.70 10.10 15.09
N VAL A 15 10.76 9.37 14.51
CA VAL A 15 9.75 9.93 13.60
C VAL A 15 8.88 10.98 14.30
N LYS A 16 8.52 10.74 15.57
CA LYS A 16 7.72 11.68 16.35
C LYS A 16 8.40 13.03 16.56
N TYR A 17 9.71 13.04 16.85
CA TYR A 17 10.43 14.26 17.20
C TYR A 17 11.18 14.90 16.04
N LEU A 18 11.65 14.14 15.07
CA LEU A 18 12.50 14.60 13.97
C LEU A 18 11.85 14.46 12.59
N GLY A 19 10.71 13.77 12.50
CA GLY A 19 10.02 13.50 11.24
C GLY A 19 10.55 12.24 10.55
N PHE A 20 10.07 12.01 9.32
CA PHE A 20 10.33 10.78 8.57
C PHE A 20 11.69 10.77 7.85
N PHE A 21 12.30 11.95 7.64
CA PHE A 21 13.55 12.05 6.89
C PHE A 21 14.75 11.69 7.78
N ASP A 22 15.55 10.75 7.31
CA ASP A 22 16.71 10.20 8.03
C ASP A 22 18.00 11.03 7.90
N GLY A 23 17.94 12.17 7.17
CA GLY A 23 19.10 13.02 6.92
C GLY A 23 19.99 12.57 5.77
N ASN A 24 19.72 11.43 5.14
CA ASN A 24 20.48 10.95 4.00
C ASN A 24 19.93 11.55 2.68
N PRO A 25 20.68 12.42 1.97
CA PRO A 25 20.19 13.02 0.74
C PRO A 25 19.79 12.03 -0.35
N SER A 26 20.37 10.82 -0.38
CA SER A 26 20.04 9.79 -1.37
C SER A 26 18.66 9.17 -1.18
N THR A 27 18.09 9.28 0.03
CA THR A 27 16.74 8.78 0.35
C THR A 27 15.68 9.87 0.26
N LEU A 28 16.06 11.13 0.00
CA LEU A 28 15.15 12.27 0.00
C LEU A 28 14.05 12.16 -1.06
N TYR A 29 14.39 11.67 -2.25
CA TYR A 29 13.46 11.52 -3.37
C TYR A 29 13.72 10.23 -4.14
N GLN A 30 13.26 9.12 -3.57
CA GLN A 30 13.44 7.80 -4.15
C GLN A 30 12.47 7.56 -5.32
N LEU A 31 12.84 6.64 -6.19
CA LEU A 31 11.96 6.16 -7.25
C LEU A 31 10.74 5.44 -6.65
N PRO A 32 9.61 5.40 -7.37
CA PRO A 32 8.49 4.55 -6.99
C PRO A 32 8.95 3.09 -6.81
N PRO A 33 8.39 2.36 -5.82
CA PRO A 33 8.91 1.04 -5.43
C PRO A 33 9.05 0.03 -6.58
N VAL A 34 8.07 -0.01 -7.49
CA VAL A 34 8.10 -0.93 -8.64
C VAL A 34 9.21 -0.57 -9.63
N GLU A 35 9.38 0.72 -9.93
CA GLU A 35 10.44 1.18 -10.81
C GLU A 35 11.82 0.96 -10.19
N GLN A 36 11.95 1.22 -8.90
CA GLN A 36 13.16 0.97 -8.15
C GLN A 36 13.52 -0.52 -8.22
N ALA A 37 12.57 -1.41 -7.94
CA ALA A 37 12.74 -2.85 -7.96
C ALA A 37 13.20 -3.36 -9.34
N LYS A 38 12.58 -2.90 -10.42
CA LYS A 38 12.97 -3.25 -11.80
C LYS A 38 14.42 -2.88 -12.08
N ARG A 39 14.87 -1.70 -11.65
CA ARG A 39 16.25 -1.26 -11.81
C ARG A 39 17.23 -2.08 -10.98
N TYR A 40 16.86 -2.44 -9.75
CA TYR A 40 17.67 -3.35 -8.94
C TYR A 40 17.80 -4.71 -9.60
N MET A 41 16.71 -5.27 -10.16
CA MET A 41 16.79 -6.55 -10.87
C MET A 41 17.71 -6.49 -12.09
N ASP A 42 17.59 -5.45 -12.90
CA ASP A 42 18.48 -5.23 -14.04
C ASP A 42 19.94 -5.13 -13.60
N PHE A 43 20.22 -4.29 -12.60
CA PHE A 43 21.58 -4.06 -12.07
C PHE A 43 22.19 -5.31 -11.44
N MET A 44 21.38 -6.18 -10.81
CA MET A 44 21.83 -7.38 -10.10
C MET A 44 21.92 -8.63 -11.00
N GLY A 45 21.59 -8.52 -12.27
CA GLY A 45 21.71 -9.60 -13.26
C GLY A 45 20.43 -10.41 -13.46
N GLY A 46 19.28 -9.86 -13.10
CA GLY A 46 17.96 -10.46 -13.31
C GLY A 46 17.40 -11.16 -12.07
N ALA A 47 16.08 -11.35 -12.08
CA ALA A 47 15.33 -11.91 -10.94
C ALA A 47 15.80 -13.34 -10.58
N ASP A 48 16.00 -14.20 -11.57
CA ASP A 48 16.48 -15.59 -11.34
C ASP A 48 17.84 -15.61 -10.67
N ALA A 49 18.80 -14.79 -11.15
CA ALA A 49 20.13 -14.70 -10.57
C ALA A 49 20.11 -14.21 -9.12
N VAL A 50 19.18 -13.29 -8.79
CA VAL A 50 18.98 -12.84 -7.41
C VAL A 50 18.41 -13.94 -6.54
N VAL A 51 17.40 -14.69 -7.03
CA VAL A 51 16.81 -15.82 -6.29
C VAL A 51 17.87 -16.90 -6.00
N ASP A 52 18.71 -17.24 -6.96
CA ASP A 52 19.77 -18.24 -6.79
C ASP A 52 20.79 -17.81 -5.70
N LYS A 53 21.22 -16.56 -5.73
CA LYS A 53 22.10 -16.00 -4.70
C LYS A 53 21.42 -15.94 -3.34
N ALA A 54 20.15 -15.54 -3.30
CA ALA A 54 19.36 -15.42 -2.08
C ALA A 54 19.19 -16.78 -1.39
N ARG A 55 19.05 -17.87 -2.15
CA ARG A 55 18.97 -19.25 -1.61
C ARG A 55 20.20 -19.58 -0.79
N GLY A 56 21.39 -19.25 -1.29
CA GLY A 56 22.64 -19.46 -0.54
C GLY A 56 22.75 -18.61 0.75
N SER A 57 22.09 -17.47 0.80
CA SER A 57 21.99 -16.65 2.02
C SER A 57 20.91 -17.20 2.97
N PHE A 58 19.80 -17.71 2.44
CA PHE A 58 18.76 -18.39 3.20
C PHE A 58 19.31 -19.59 3.97
N ASP A 59 20.10 -20.43 3.31
CA ASP A 59 20.71 -21.63 3.89
C ASP A 59 21.69 -21.29 5.05
N LYS A 60 22.20 -20.07 5.06
CA LYS A 60 23.05 -19.53 6.14
C LYS A 60 22.26 -18.87 7.26
N GLY A 61 20.94 -18.77 7.14
CA GLY A 61 20.06 -18.10 8.10
C GLY A 61 20.04 -16.57 8.01
N ASP A 62 20.57 -15.98 6.93
CA ASP A 62 20.56 -14.52 6.73
C ASP A 62 19.24 -14.01 6.20
N TYR A 63 18.15 -14.34 6.90
CA TYR A 63 16.78 -14.11 6.47
C TYR A 63 16.43 -12.63 6.28
N ARG A 64 17.04 -11.74 7.05
CA ARG A 64 16.77 -10.29 6.91
C ARG A 64 17.23 -9.78 5.56
N TRP A 65 18.44 -10.16 5.16
CA TRP A 65 18.98 -9.82 3.84
C TRP A 65 18.18 -10.48 2.71
N VAL A 66 17.86 -11.75 2.87
CA VAL A 66 17.04 -12.48 1.89
C VAL A 66 15.67 -11.80 1.69
N ALA A 67 15.00 -11.38 2.76
CA ALA A 67 13.74 -10.67 2.67
C ALA A 67 13.89 -9.34 1.91
N GLU A 68 14.96 -8.59 2.14
CA GLU A 68 15.23 -7.32 1.49
C GLU A 68 15.43 -7.48 -0.03
N VAL A 69 16.29 -8.40 -0.46
CA VAL A 69 16.56 -8.58 -1.90
C VAL A 69 15.39 -9.22 -2.64
N LEU A 70 14.70 -10.20 -2.03
CA LEU A 70 13.55 -10.85 -2.66
C LEU A 70 12.31 -9.96 -2.72
N ASN A 71 12.20 -8.98 -1.83
CA ASN A 71 11.16 -7.95 -1.96
C ASN A 71 11.27 -7.23 -3.32
N HIS A 72 12.48 -6.93 -3.77
CA HIS A 72 12.67 -6.32 -5.09
C HIS A 72 12.32 -7.29 -6.24
N VAL A 73 12.56 -8.60 -6.08
CA VAL A 73 12.11 -9.59 -7.08
C VAL A 73 10.59 -9.55 -7.23
N VAL A 74 9.87 -9.69 -6.12
CA VAL A 74 8.40 -9.75 -6.12
C VAL A 74 7.78 -8.40 -6.51
N MET A 75 8.38 -7.28 -6.13
CA MET A 75 7.90 -5.95 -6.54
C MET A 75 8.14 -5.68 -8.02
N SER A 76 9.19 -6.25 -8.62
CA SER A 76 9.46 -6.10 -10.05
C SER A 76 8.59 -7.02 -10.92
N ASP A 77 8.33 -8.23 -10.43
CA ASP A 77 7.50 -9.26 -11.05
C ASP A 77 6.69 -10.00 -9.95
N PRO A 78 5.44 -9.58 -9.71
CA PRO A 78 4.58 -10.21 -8.70
C PRO A 78 4.26 -11.69 -8.97
N ASP A 79 4.43 -12.15 -10.21
CA ASP A 79 4.12 -13.52 -10.62
C ASP A 79 5.35 -14.43 -10.62
N HIS A 80 6.51 -13.94 -10.20
CA HIS A 80 7.75 -14.70 -10.15
C HIS A 80 7.68 -15.82 -9.10
N ILE A 81 7.35 -17.03 -9.53
CA ILE A 81 7.01 -18.16 -8.65
C ILE A 81 8.12 -18.48 -7.64
N ALA A 82 9.38 -18.62 -8.11
CA ALA A 82 10.50 -18.99 -7.24
C ALA A 82 10.84 -17.89 -6.23
N GLY A 83 10.75 -16.62 -6.63
CA GLY A 83 10.96 -15.48 -5.74
C GLY A 83 9.90 -15.39 -4.66
N ARG A 84 8.62 -15.55 -5.03
CA ARG A 84 7.50 -15.59 -4.08
C ARG A 84 7.64 -16.73 -3.07
N ALA A 85 7.97 -17.92 -3.54
CA ALA A 85 8.12 -19.09 -2.67
C ALA A 85 9.24 -18.87 -1.65
N LEU A 86 10.43 -18.48 -2.11
CA LEU A 86 11.57 -18.25 -1.21
C LEU A 86 11.35 -17.07 -0.27
N LEU A 87 10.69 -16.00 -0.73
CA LEU A 87 10.32 -14.89 0.15
C LEU A 87 9.32 -15.33 1.22
N ALA A 88 8.32 -16.14 0.86
CA ALA A 88 7.36 -16.67 1.81
C ALA A 88 8.03 -17.51 2.90
N ASP A 89 8.93 -18.41 2.51
CA ASP A 89 9.71 -19.22 3.46
C ASP A 89 10.60 -18.35 4.36
N THR A 90 11.18 -17.30 3.79
CA THR A 90 12.00 -16.33 4.53
C THR A 90 11.18 -15.56 5.57
N LEU A 91 10.02 -15.06 5.18
CA LEU A 91 9.12 -14.34 6.09
C LEU A 91 8.61 -15.26 7.20
N GLU A 92 8.35 -16.52 6.90
CA GLU A 92 7.95 -17.52 7.90
C GLU A 92 9.05 -17.73 8.95
N GLN A 93 10.32 -17.85 8.54
CA GLN A 93 11.45 -17.94 9.46
C GLN A 93 11.58 -16.69 10.34
N LEU A 94 11.46 -15.51 9.76
CA LEU A 94 11.47 -14.24 10.52
C LEU A 94 10.28 -14.14 11.48
N GLY A 95 9.12 -14.66 11.09
CA GLY A 95 7.94 -14.74 11.95
C GLY A 95 8.17 -15.62 13.17
N TYR A 96 8.74 -16.81 12.99
CA TYR A 96 9.04 -17.74 14.09
C TYR A 96 10.10 -17.20 15.05
N GLN A 97 11.02 -16.36 14.57
CA GLN A 97 12.04 -15.73 15.39
C GLN A 97 11.57 -14.45 16.09
N SER A 98 10.37 -13.96 15.77
CA SER A 98 9.84 -12.71 16.34
C SER A 98 9.18 -12.92 17.68
N GLU A 99 9.66 -12.25 18.73
CA GLU A 99 9.01 -12.22 20.04
C GLU A 99 7.75 -11.34 20.03
N SER A 100 7.79 -10.22 19.32
CA SER A 100 6.67 -9.31 19.20
C SER A 100 5.54 -9.94 18.39
N ALA A 101 4.37 -10.07 18.98
CA ALA A 101 3.19 -10.62 18.32
C ALA A 101 2.79 -9.85 17.05
N PRO A 102 2.77 -8.50 17.02
CA PRO A 102 2.53 -7.74 15.79
C PRO A 102 3.54 -8.06 14.68
N TRP A 103 4.83 -8.11 14.99
CA TRP A 103 5.85 -8.44 13.98
C TRP A 103 5.69 -9.85 13.45
N ARG A 104 5.47 -10.81 14.35
CA ARG A 104 5.19 -12.20 13.97
C ARG A 104 4.01 -12.27 13.00
N ASN A 105 2.91 -11.59 13.34
CA ASN A 105 1.72 -11.59 12.51
C ASN A 105 1.97 -10.97 11.13
N PHE A 106 2.69 -9.84 11.05
CA PHE A 106 3.05 -9.24 9.76
C PHE A 106 3.86 -10.21 8.89
N TYR A 107 4.87 -10.86 9.45
CA TYR A 107 5.67 -11.82 8.72
C TYR A 107 4.86 -13.04 8.25
N LEU A 108 4.09 -13.65 9.15
CA LEU A 108 3.31 -14.85 8.81
C LEU A 108 2.16 -14.53 7.86
N CYS A 109 1.47 -13.41 7.99
CA CYS A 109 0.47 -12.96 7.04
C CYS A 109 1.09 -12.71 5.67
N GLY A 110 2.23 -12.01 5.59
CA GLY A 110 2.95 -11.79 4.33
C GLY A 110 3.36 -13.10 3.67
N ALA A 111 3.84 -14.08 4.43
CA ALA A 111 4.15 -15.42 3.90
C ALA A 111 2.89 -16.12 3.34
N LEU A 112 1.77 -16.02 4.04
CA LEU A 112 0.50 -16.60 3.60
C LEU A 112 0.00 -15.95 2.30
N GLU A 113 0.02 -14.62 2.22
CA GLU A 113 -0.38 -13.86 1.03
C GLU A 113 0.49 -14.17 -0.19
N LEU A 114 1.79 -14.34 -0.01
CA LEU A 114 2.69 -14.75 -1.09
C LEU A 114 2.35 -16.15 -1.64
N ARG A 115 1.90 -17.08 -0.79
CA ARG A 115 1.55 -18.44 -1.17
C ARG A 115 0.15 -18.56 -1.76
N GLN A 116 -0.84 -17.89 -1.18
CA GLN A 116 -2.26 -18.07 -1.49
C GLN A 116 -2.89 -16.89 -2.23
N GLY A 117 -2.18 -15.78 -2.35
CA GLY A 117 -2.75 -14.51 -2.81
C GLY A 117 -3.51 -13.78 -1.70
N LEU A 118 -4.01 -12.60 -2.04
CA LEU A 118 -4.86 -11.83 -1.13
C LEU A 118 -6.21 -12.55 -1.00
N PRO A 119 -6.75 -12.70 0.23
CA PRO A 119 -8.10 -13.20 0.39
C PRO A 119 -9.05 -12.26 -0.36
N GLU A 120 -10.05 -12.83 -1.05
CA GLU A 120 -11.15 -12.04 -1.60
C GLU A 120 -11.82 -11.29 -0.45
N THR A 121 -11.36 -10.10 -0.16
CA THR A 121 -12.11 -9.20 0.71
C THR A 121 -13.35 -8.82 -0.07
N LYS A 122 -14.51 -9.32 0.35
CA LYS A 122 -15.76 -8.68 -0.02
C LYS A 122 -15.53 -7.21 0.30
N ALA A 123 -15.51 -6.37 -0.75
CA ALA A 123 -15.35 -4.94 -0.57
C ALA A 123 -16.25 -4.56 0.59
N PHE A 124 -15.72 -3.83 1.57
CA PHE A 124 -16.51 -3.36 2.70
C PHE A 124 -17.67 -2.56 2.10
N GLN A 125 -18.78 -3.25 1.88
CA GLN A 125 -20.01 -2.59 1.49
C GLN A 125 -20.40 -1.84 2.74
N ALA A 126 -20.19 -0.52 2.71
CA ALA A 126 -20.77 0.33 3.72
C ALA A 126 -22.23 -0.12 3.86
N SER A 127 -22.59 -0.65 5.02
CA SER A 127 -23.96 -1.06 5.25
C SER A 127 -24.85 0.13 4.86
N GLY A 128 -25.97 -0.11 4.18
CA GLY A 128 -26.85 0.97 3.71
C GLY A 128 -27.17 2.00 4.80
N GLY A 129 -27.13 1.59 6.08
CA GLY A 129 -27.27 2.47 7.22
C GLY A 129 -26.14 3.47 7.45
N ILE A 130 -24.88 3.12 7.16
CA ILE A 130 -23.76 4.08 7.26
C ILE A 130 -23.86 5.10 6.14
N ALA A 131 -24.18 4.67 4.93
CA ALA A 131 -24.35 5.59 3.79
C ALA A 131 -25.56 6.53 3.99
N ALA A 132 -26.66 6.03 4.56
CA ALA A 132 -27.87 6.82 4.83
C ALA A 132 -27.70 7.84 5.97
N GLY A 133 -26.82 7.56 6.93
CA GLY A 133 -26.50 8.48 8.05
C GLY A 133 -25.34 9.44 7.77
N MET A 134 -24.71 9.38 6.62
CA MET A 134 -23.56 10.22 6.28
C MET A 134 -24.01 11.57 5.74
N PRO A 135 -23.46 12.70 6.24
CA PRO A 135 -23.66 14.00 5.60
C PRO A 135 -23.29 13.97 4.12
N ILE A 136 -24.08 14.61 3.26
CA ILE A 136 -23.90 14.54 1.80
C ILE A 136 -22.52 15.03 1.35
N GLU A 137 -21.98 16.02 2.04
CA GLU A 137 -20.64 16.55 1.77
C GLU A 137 -19.55 15.50 2.04
N ASN A 138 -19.70 14.70 3.09
CA ASN A 138 -18.77 13.59 3.39
C ASN A 138 -18.87 12.49 2.32
N PHE A 139 -20.07 12.25 1.80
CA PHE A 139 -20.26 11.34 0.67
C PHE A 139 -19.51 11.84 -0.57
N PHE A 140 -19.64 13.13 -0.92
CA PHE A 140 -18.90 13.72 -2.04
C PHE A 140 -17.38 13.67 -1.84
N GLN A 141 -16.89 13.93 -0.62
CA GLN A 141 -15.46 13.78 -0.29
C GLN A 141 -14.99 12.34 -0.48
N THR A 142 -15.82 11.36 -0.12
CA THR A 142 -15.53 9.94 -0.35
C THR A 142 -15.45 9.62 -1.84
N LEU A 143 -16.32 10.19 -2.67
CA LEU A 143 -16.25 10.04 -4.12
C LEU A 143 -14.98 10.70 -4.70
N ALA A 144 -14.61 11.87 -4.18
CA ALA A 144 -13.41 12.58 -4.64
C ALA A 144 -12.13 11.74 -4.46
N VAL A 145 -11.96 11.06 -3.31
CA VAL A 145 -10.78 10.20 -3.07
C VAL A 145 -10.83 8.87 -3.81
N ARG A 146 -11.99 8.47 -4.32
CA ARG A 146 -12.15 7.25 -5.13
C ARG A 146 -12.03 7.49 -6.64
N LEU A 147 -11.95 8.74 -7.06
CA LEU A 147 -11.72 9.05 -8.46
C LEU A 147 -10.37 8.45 -8.90
N LEU A 148 -10.39 7.73 -10.01
CA LEU A 148 -9.17 7.25 -10.66
C LEU A 148 -8.64 8.36 -11.59
N PRO A 149 -7.55 9.05 -11.23
CA PRO A 149 -7.08 10.22 -11.99
C PRO A 149 -6.73 9.88 -13.44
N THR A 150 -6.14 8.69 -13.65
CA THR A 150 -5.76 8.21 -14.98
C THR A 150 -6.96 7.91 -15.88
N ALA A 151 -8.08 7.44 -15.31
CA ALA A 151 -9.32 7.22 -16.05
C ALA A 151 -10.10 8.51 -16.29
N ALA A 152 -9.88 9.52 -15.45
CA ALA A 152 -10.52 10.82 -15.54
C ALA A 152 -9.74 11.83 -16.38
N ASP A 153 -8.58 11.45 -16.89
CA ASP A 153 -7.76 12.34 -17.73
C ASP A 153 -8.51 12.73 -19.01
N GLY A 154 -8.45 14.02 -19.33
CA GLY A 154 -9.15 14.60 -20.45
C GLY A 154 -10.68 14.74 -20.29
N LEU A 155 -11.28 14.26 -19.17
CA LEU A 155 -12.71 14.45 -18.93
C LEU A 155 -13.04 15.88 -18.47
N ALA A 156 -14.13 16.41 -19.01
CA ALA A 156 -14.75 17.66 -18.57
C ALA A 156 -16.26 17.41 -18.43
N VAL A 157 -16.70 17.04 -17.23
CA VAL A 157 -18.09 16.67 -16.93
C VAL A 157 -18.65 17.61 -15.87
N GLY A 158 -19.89 18.08 -16.06
CA GLY A 158 -20.66 18.82 -15.07
C GLY A 158 -22.01 18.14 -14.86
N ILE A 159 -22.38 17.87 -13.62
CA ILE A 159 -23.65 17.25 -13.24
C ILE A 159 -24.35 18.14 -12.21
N LEU A 160 -25.57 18.55 -12.51
CA LEU A 160 -26.44 19.21 -11.54
C LEU A 160 -27.25 18.14 -10.81
N LEU A 161 -26.94 17.95 -9.53
CA LEU A 161 -27.66 17.01 -8.67
C LEU A 161 -28.68 17.78 -7.83
N LYS A 162 -29.95 17.39 -7.96
CA LYS A 162 -31.04 17.91 -7.15
C LYS A 162 -31.47 16.87 -6.12
N LEU A 163 -31.31 17.19 -4.85
CA LEU A 163 -31.73 16.35 -3.73
C LEU A 163 -33.11 16.81 -3.26
N THR A 164 -34.13 16.13 -3.74
CA THR A 164 -35.54 16.54 -3.53
C THR A 164 -36.04 16.35 -2.11
N ASP A 165 -35.40 15.49 -1.35
CA ASP A 165 -35.66 15.19 0.07
C ASP A 165 -34.99 16.17 1.04
N MET A 166 -33.93 16.83 0.57
CA MET A 166 -33.14 17.79 1.37
C MET A 166 -33.29 19.24 0.88
N GLU A 167 -34.01 19.44 -0.21
CA GLU A 167 -34.17 20.74 -0.89
C GLU A 167 -32.83 21.41 -1.27
N ASP A 168 -31.80 20.61 -1.45
CA ASP A 168 -30.45 21.04 -1.77
C ASP A 168 -30.06 20.70 -3.22
N ASN A 169 -29.36 21.61 -3.87
CA ASN A 169 -28.81 21.42 -5.20
C ASN A 169 -27.27 21.49 -5.15
N TYR A 170 -26.61 20.56 -5.85
CA TYR A 170 -25.18 20.53 -5.96
C TYR A 170 -24.73 20.48 -7.41
N LEU A 171 -23.75 21.29 -7.77
CA LEU A 171 -23.02 21.16 -9.01
C LEU A 171 -21.77 20.30 -8.75
N ILE A 172 -21.74 19.14 -9.37
CA ILE A 172 -20.57 18.25 -9.35
C ILE A 172 -19.79 18.46 -10.64
N THR A 173 -18.48 18.60 -10.55
CA THR A 173 -17.62 18.73 -11.73
C THR A 173 -16.45 17.76 -11.64
N ILE A 174 -16.11 17.14 -12.79
CA ILE A 174 -14.84 16.42 -12.98
C ILE A 174 -14.13 17.15 -14.10
N LYS A 175 -12.98 17.76 -13.76
CA LYS A 175 -12.12 18.46 -14.71
C LYS A 175 -10.68 18.39 -14.25
N ASN A 176 -9.74 18.23 -15.18
CA ASN A 176 -8.31 18.09 -14.88
C ASN A 176 -8.04 16.93 -13.89
N SER A 177 -8.75 15.81 -14.05
CA SER A 177 -8.67 14.63 -13.16
C SER A 177 -9.03 14.92 -11.69
N VAL A 178 -9.77 15.99 -11.40
CA VAL A 178 -10.20 16.37 -10.06
C VAL A 178 -11.73 16.39 -9.98
N PHE A 179 -12.25 15.79 -8.91
CA PHE A 179 -13.67 15.85 -8.54
C PHE A 179 -13.89 17.06 -7.61
N ASN A 180 -14.81 17.93 -7.98
CA ASN A 180 -15.24 19.04 -7.13
C ASN A 180 -16.77 19.04 -6.99
N TYR A 181 -17.26 19.60 -5.90
CA TYR A 181 -18.68 19.83 -5.70
C TYR A 181 -18.93 21.21 -5.10
N PHE A 182 -20.03 21.81 -5.49
CA PHE A 182 -20.44 23.13 -5.05
C PHE A 182 -21.92 23.10 -4.70
N LYS A 183 -22.26 23.51 -3.48
CA LYS A 183 -23.67 23.68 -3.09
C LYS A 183 -24.21 24.90 -3.82
N ASN A 184 -25.25 24.71 -4.63
CA ASN A 184 -25.92 25.80 -5.31
C ASN A 184 -26.98 26.35 -4.37
N LYS A 185 -26.77 27.57 -3.88
CA LYS A 185 -27.81 28.31 -3.17
C LYS A 185 -28.72 28.91 -4.23
N GLU A 186 -29.89 28.31 -4.47
CA GLU A 186 -30.93 29.04 -5.19
C GLU A 186 -31.28 30.28 -4.35
N SER A 187 -31.06 31.45 -4.94
CA SER A 187 -31.58 32.73 -4.45
C SER A 187 -33.06 32.85 -4.73
#